data_93875f14b7ef478b49bbbfce663c941e
#
_entry.id   93875f14b7ef478b49bbbfce663c941e
#
_cell.length_a   1.000
_cell.length_b   1.000
_cell.length_c   1.000
_cell.angle_alpha   90.00
_cell.angle_beta   90.00
_cell.angle_gamma   90.00
#
_symmetry.space_group_name_H-M   'P 1'
#
loop_
_entity.id
_entity.type
_entity.pdbx_description
1 polymer ?
#
loop_
_entity_poly.entity_id
_entity_poly.type
_entity_poly.pdbx_seq_one_letter_code
_entity_poly.pdbx_strand_id
1 'polypeptide(L)'
;MTRARLSGRFRTVLRTSLGFAALGFGASICGAGVVFLLLALQGIPSGVGGNDWTLVVCSAGYVALSLLAGTVWTGVLQRRTAIWFLFGRPPSPEEARRALRLPVDLALVSGTLWSIGAAGLGILTAVLGSGWDAGGVTLTIALGGLTTVGLTYLAAEWVARPVMTLALDVAPPTGNLPTTVLTRLVLTWMLASGVPLLGVLLLAAPPYLGTDDPTTSLLLLGAIGLVVGAMATGLLAKAVAAPLHRLRTALDEIARGRMDVSVPVDDASEIGMLQNSVNELVAGLREQERMRDLFGRHVGAEVARHALEHGASLSGDVREVTALFVDVVDSTALAYRLPPPELVRKLNQLFSCVVDAVNTHGGLVNKFQGDAALCVFGAPTRLSDPATSALRAARAIRDAVRAAGELDLGIGVACGPAFAGQLGTSSRLEYTVIGDAVNEAARLTEHAKRVPGRILASDAVLDACGGGERAHWSWHATVQLRGRQSATGTWADEP
;
A
#
# COMPACT_ATOMS: atom_id res chain seq x y z
N MET A 1 17.99 10.89 20.21
CA MET A 1 18.66 10.50 18.93
C MET A 1 20.12 10.20 19.19
N THR A 2 20.56 8.94 19.03
CA THR A 2 21.90 8.48 19.40
C THR A 2 22.98 8.92 18.39
N ARG A 3 24.18 9.26 18.87
CA ARG A 3 25.37 9.64 18.05
C ARG A 3 25.61 8.72 16.85
N ALA A 4 25.27 7.44 16.94
CA ALA A 4 25.41 6.47 15.86
C ALA A 4 24.50 6.73 14.64
N ARG A 5 23.27 7.22 14.84
CA ARG A 5 22.34 7.58 13.74
C ARG A 5 22.77 8.87 13.02
N LEU A 6 23.35 9.83 13.74
CA LEU A 6 23.93 11.04 13.17
C LEU A 6 25.15 10.74 12.31
N SER A 7 26.03 9.82 12.75
CA SER A 7 27.22 9.40 11.98
C SER A 7 26.85 8.68 10.68
N GLY A 8 25.78 7.87 10.68
CA GLY A 8 25.28 7.20 9.48
C GLY A 8 24.72 8.17 8.44
N ARG A 9 23.91 9.13 8.86
CA ARG A 9 23.34 10.17 7.98
C ARG A 9 24.40 11.11 7.42
N PHE A 10 25.34 11.54 8.24
CA PHE A 10 26.48 12.34 7.79
C PHE A 10 27.31 11.62 6.73
N ARG A 11 27.59 10.31 6.90
CA ARG A 11 28.27 9.48 5.89
C ARG A 11 27.45 9.39 4.60
N THR A 12 26.14 9.28 4.67
CA THR A 12 25.26 9.21 3.49
C THR A 12 25.29 10.54 2.73
N VAL A 13 25.18 11.67 3.43
CA VAL A 13 25.26 13.02 2.81
C VAL A 13 26.66 13.24 2.21
N LEU A 14 27.72 12.88 2.94
CA LEU A 14 29.06 13.03 2.42
C LEU A 14 29.28 12.15 1.17
N ARG A 15 28.78 10.89 1.18
CA ARG A 15 28.83 10.00 0.02
C ARG A 15 27.98 10.53 -1.14
N THR A 16 26.79 11.07 -0.91
CA THR A 16 25.96 11.67 -1.96
C THR A 16 26.60 12.94 -2.51
N SER A 17 27.12 13.83 -1.67
CA SER A 17 27.79 15.06 -2.12
C SER A 17 29.07 14.77 -2.90
N LEU A 18 29.91 13.83 -2.43
CA LEU A 18 31.06 13.35 -3.19
C LEU A 18 30.63 12.63 -4.46
N GLY A 19 29.56 11.86 -4.41
CA GLY A 19 28.97 11.20 -5.58
C GLY A 19 28.53 12.21 -6.63
N PHE A 20 27.84 13.28 -6.28
CA PHE A 20 27.43 14.34 -7.21
C PHE A 20 28.64 15.09 -7.78
N ALA A 21 29.62 15.42 -6.93
CA ALA A 21 30.87 16.06 -7.40
C ALA A 21 31.62 15.15 -8.40
N ALA A 22 31.80 13.88 -8.05
CA ALA A 22 32.46 12.89 -8.91
C ALA A 22 31.69 12.68 -10.23
N LEU A 23 30.35 12.66 -10.17
CA LEU A 23 29.51 12.53 -11.36
C LEU A 23 29.57 13.76 -12.27
N GLY A 24 29.44 14.94 -11.70
CA GLY A 24 29.54 16.20 -12.45
C GLY A 24 30.91 16.32 -13.13
N PHE A 25 31.97 15.98 -12.41
CA PHE A 25 33.33 15.98 -12.96
C PHE A 25 33.51 14.87 -14.03
N GLY A 26 33.06 13.65 -13.75
CA GLY A 26 33.13 12.52 -14.69
C GLY A 26 32.31 12.76 -15.95
N ALA A 27 31.10 13.29 -15.84
CA ALA A 27 30.27 13.66 -16.99
C ALA A 27 30.90 14.77 -17.82
N SER A 28 31.52 15.76 -17.17
CA SER A 28 32.24 16.85 -17.85
C SER A 28 33.50 16.35 -18.58
N ILE A 29 34.24 15.41 -17.98
CA ILE A 29 35.37 14.74 -18.65
C ILE A 29 34.89 13.95 -19.89
N CYS A 30 33.78 13.20 -19.76
CA CYS A 30 33.21 12.48 -20.90
C CYS A 30 32.79 13.44 -22.02
N GLY A 31 32.13 14.55 -21.71
CA GLY A 31 31.77 15.56 -22.71
C GLY A 31 32.97 16.25 -23.35
N ALA A 32 33.97 16.62 -22.53
CA ALA A 32 35.24 17.19 -23.05
C ALA A 32 35.98 16.16 -23.92
N GLY A 33 35.96 14.86 -23.53
CA GLY A 33 36.51 13.78 -24.35
C GLY A 33 35.84 13.67 -25.73
N VAL A 34 34.52 13.80 -25.79
CA VAL A 34 33.75 13.83 -27.03
C VAL A 34 34.15 15.04 -27.89
N VAL A 35 34.27 16.24 -27.30
CA VAL A 35 34.71 17.44 -27.98
C VAL A 35 36.12 17.26 -28.53
N PHE A 36 37.08 16.86 -27.68
CA PHE A 36 38.45 16.63 -28.08
C PHE A 36 38.56 15.62 -29.22
N LEU A 37 37.83 14.50 -29.10
CA LEU A 37 37.80 13.47 -30.13
C LEU A 37 37.29 14.03 -31.46
N LEU A 38 36.13 14.68 -31.44
CA LEU A 38 35.55 15.23 -32.68
C LEU A 38 36.42 16.31 -33.32
N LEU A 39 37.07 17.20 -32.54
CA LEU A 39 38.02 18.18 -33.03
C LEU A 39 39.28 17.50 -33.63
N ALA A 40 39.81 16.47 -32.96
CA ALA A 40 40.94 15.71 -33.48
C ALA A 40 40.62 15.01 -34.81
N LEU A 41 39.40 14.41 -34.90
CA LEU A 41 38.92 13.74 -36.11
C LEU A 41 38.63 14.72 -37.26
N GLN A 42 38.38 15.99 -36.99
CA GLN A 42 38.25 17.06 -37.95
C GLN A 42 39.62 17.58 -38.45
N GLY A 43 40.71 17.05 -37.93
CA GLY A 43 42.07 17.48 -38.34
C GLY A 43 42.52 18.83 -37.77
N ILE A 44 41.82 19.35 -36.81
CA ILE A 44 41.98 20.73 -36.31
C ILE A 44 43.30 21.01 -35.54
N PRO A 45 44.12 20.05 -35.00
CA PRO A 45 45.37 20.44 -34.37
C PRO A 45 46.61 20.50 -35.25
N SER A 46 46.53 20.25 -36.56
CA SER A 46 47.72 20.00 -37.39
C SER A 46 48.47 21.27 -37.88
N GLY A 47 48.05 22.47 -37.50
CA GLY A 47 48.75 23.71 -37.86
C GLY A 47 48.44 24.87 -36.91
N VAL A 48 49.11 24.88 -35.74
CA VAL A 48 48.86 25.92 -34.71
C VAL A 48 49.52 27.23 -35.13
N GLY A 49 48.73 28.13 -35.75
CA GLY A 49 49.14 29.52 -36.01
C GLY A 49 48.99 30.40 -34.73
N GLY A 50 49.45 31.67 -34.78
CA GLY A 50 49.42 32.57 -33.61
C GLY A 50 48.01 32.80 -33.02
N ASN A 51 46.95 32.84 -33.88
CA ASN A 51 45.57 33.01 -33.41
C ASN A 51 45.00 31.72 -32.76
N ASP A 52 45.50 30.55 -33.12
CA ASP A 52 45.03 29.28 -32.60
C ASP A 52 45.46 29.07 -31.13
N TRP A 53 46.64 29.58 -30.74
CA TRP A 53 47.07 29.60 -29.36
C TRP A 53 46.12 30.43 -28.45
N THR A 54 45.60 31.54 -28.99
CA THR A 54 44.61 32.35 -28.27
C THR A 54 43.34 31.54 -28.00
N LEU A 55 42.85 30.79 -29.01
CA LEU A 55 41.70 29.88 -28.83
C LEU A 55 41.93 28.80 -27.80
N VAL A 56 43.12 28.16 -27.83
CA VAL A 56 43.47 27.11 -26.88
C VAL A 56 43.52 27.69 -25.43
N VAL A 57 44.16 28.82 -25.24
CA VAL A 57 44.24 29.49 -23.93
C VAL A 57 42.84 29.93 -23.43
N CYS A 58 42.05 30.53 -24.28
CA CYS A 58 40.67 30.93 -23.93
C CYS A 58 39.79 29.73 -23.60
N SER A 59 39.90 28.63 -24.37
CA SER A 59 39.18 27.37 -24.11
C SER A 59 39.57 26.76 -22.75
N ALA A 60 40.90 26.68 -22.48
CA ALA A 60 41.39 26.19 -21.20
C ALA A 60 40.92 27.05 -20.01
N GLY A 61 40.99 28.39 -20.18
CA GLY A 61 40.49 29.35 -19.19
C GLY A 61 38.98 29.19 -18.94
N TYR A 62 38.21 29.05 -20.01
CA TYR A 62 36.76 28.81 -19.93
C TYR A 62 36.44 27.48 -19.19
N VAL A 63 37.12 26.40 -19.52
CA VAL A 63 36.95 25.09 -18.83
C VAL A 63 37.25 25.21 -17.34
N ALA A 64 38.37 25.85 -16.98
CA ALA A 64 38.70 26.07 -15.58
C ALA A 64 37.66 26.90 -14.83
N LEU A 65 37.19 28.00 -15.44
CA LEU A 65 36.16 28.86 -14.87
C LEU A 65 34.81 28.14 -14.76
N SER A 66 34.39 27.37 -15.78
CA SER A 66 33.15 26.61 -15.78
C SER A 66 33.12 25.49 -14.75
N LEU A 67 34.25 24.80 -14.54
CA LEU A 67 34.41 23.81 -13.47
C LEU A 67 34.28 24.46 -12.08
N LEU A 68 34.89 25.62 -11.88
CA LEU A 68 34.76 26.35 -10.61
C LEU A 68 33.32 26.83 -10.40
N ALA A 69 32.73 27.51 -11.38
CA ALA A 69 31.36 27.99 -11.31
C ALA A 69 30.35 26.83 -11.13
N GLY A 70 30.53 25.73 -11.84
CA GLY A 70 29.70 24.54 -11.74
C GLY A 70 29.78 23.90 -10.36
N THR A 71 30.98 23.78 -9.77
CA THR A 71 31.14 23.21 -8.43
C THR A 71 30.50 24.10 -7.34
N VAL A 72 30.65 25.41 -7.44
CA VAL A 72 30.03 26.36 -6.51
C VAL A 72 28.50 26.31 -6.64
N TRP A 73 27.99 26.36 -7.87
CA TRP A 73 26.55 26.37 -8.13
C TRP A 73 25.88 25.06 -7.70
N THR A 74 26.44 23.90 -8.06
CA THR A 74 25.93 22.60 -7.61
C THR A 74 26.05 22.45 -6.10
N GLY A 75 27.13 22.93 -5.47
CA GLY A 75 27.30 22.96 -4.03
C GLY A 75 26.19 23.74 -3.31
N VAL A 76 25.79 24.90 -3.84
CA VAL A 76 24.67 25.70 -3.29
C VAL A 76 23.34 24.96 -3.42
N LEU A 77 23.07 24.35 -4.57
CA LEU A 77 21.85 23.55 -4.79
C LEU A 77 21.77 22.36 -3.82
N GLN A 78 22.84 21.60 -3.70
CA GLN A 78 22.95 20.45 -2.80
C GLN A 78 22.80 20.87 -1.33
N ARG A 79 23.44 21.96 -0.92
CA ARG A 79 23.34 22.46 0.45
C ARG A 79 21.90 22.75 0.84
N ARG A 80 21.12 23.42 -0.03
CA ARG A 80 19.70 23.72 0.21
C ARG A 80 18.85 22.45 0.32
N THR A 81 19.22 21.38 -0.38
CA THR A 81 18.50 20.12 -0.39
C THR A 81 18.89 19.19 0.76
N ALA A 82 20.17 19.21 1.18
CA ALA A 82 20.72 18.28 2.18
C ALA A 82 20.53 18.72 3.64
N ILE A 83 20.25 19.99 3.91
CA ILE A 83 20.18 20.55 5.28
C ILE A 83 19.16 19.79 6.14
N TRP A 84 17.93 19.59 5.68
CA TRP A 84 16.90 18.88 6.43
C TRP A 84 17.30 17.42 6.71
N PHE A 85 17.95 16.79 5.74
CA PHE A 85 18.43 15.42 5.86
C PHE A 85 19.57 15.29 6.88
N LEU A 86 20.51 16.26 6.91
CA LEU A 86 21.59 16.31 7.89
C LEU A 86 21.08 16.43 9.33
N PHE A 87 20.10 17.34 9.55
CA PHE A 87 19.51 17.54 10.87
C PHE A 87 18.49 16.43 11.25
N GLY A 88 18.20 15.50 10.35
CA GLY A 88 17.32 14.36 10.63
C GLY A 88 15.87 14.73 10.88
N ARG A 89 15.43 15.90 10.42
CA ARG A 89 14.04 16.29 10.43
C ARG A 89 13.33 15.85 9.14
N PRO A 90 12.01 15.64 9.17
CA PRO A 90 11.26 15.44 7.93
C PRO A 90 11.34 16.71 7.08
N PRO A 91 11.39 16.59 5.74
CA PRO A 91 11.37 17.75 4.86
C PRO A 91 10.01 18.45 4.92
N SER A 92 10.02 19.77 4.74
CA SER A 92 8.77 20.48 4.42
C SER A 92 8.31 20.10 2.99
N PRO A 93 7.02 20.31 2.62
CA PRO A 93 6.54 20.02 1.26
C PRO A 93 7.31 20.77 0.16
N GLU A 94 7.84 21.94 0.46
CA GLU A 94 8.68 22.70 -0.47
C GLU A 94 10.09 22.11 -0.60
N GLU A 95 10.70 21.70 0.51
CA GLU A 95 12.00 21.05 0.51
C GLU A 95 11.95 19.70 -0.18
N ALA A 96 10.89 18.93 0.02
CA ALA A 96 10.64 17.69 -0.68
C ALA A 96 10.55 17.90 -2.20
N ARG A 97 9.76 18.87 -2.66
CA ARG A 97 9.66 19.24 -4.08
C ARG A 97 10.99 19.69 -4.69
N ARG A 98 11.81 20.45 -3.95
CA ARG A 98 13.16 20.83 -4.40
C ARG A 98 14.07 19.61 -4.51
N ALA A 99 14.02 18.69 -3.56
CA ALA A 99 14.78 17.44 -3.60
C ALA A 99 14.46 16.60 -4.84
N LEU A 100 13.19 16.51 -5.21
CA LEU A 100 12.74 15.77 -6.41
C LEU A 100 13.20 16.43 -7.71
N ARG A 101 13.44 17.74 -7.75
CA ARG A 101 13.93 18.46 -8.92
C ARG A 101 15.46 18.46 -9.06
N LEU A 102 16.18 18.01 -8.04
CA LEU A 102 17.65 18.08 -8.01
C LEU A 102 18.35 17.52 -9.26
N PRO A 103 17.98 16.34 -9.82
CA PRO A 103 18.60 15.84 -11.05
C PRO A 103 18.41 16.77 -12.24
N VAL A 104 17.24 17.38 -12.39
CA VAL A 104 16.94 18.35 -13.45
C VAL A 104 17.76 19.61 -13.27
N ASP A 105 17.80 20.15 -12.06
CA ASP A 105 18.54 21.38 -11.74
C ASP A 105 20.06 21.21 -12.02
N LEU A 106 20.62 20.04 -11.68
CA LEU A 106 22.03 19.74 -11.98
C LEU A 106 22.28 19.61 -13.48
N ALA A 107 21.39 18.98 -14.22
CA ALA A 107 21.47 18.89 -15.66
C ALA A 107 21.36 20.29 -16.33
N LEU A 108 20.48 21.16 -15.84
CA LEU A 108 20.34 22.54 -16.31
C LEU A 108 21.59 23.37 -16.06
N VAL A 109 22.22 23.23 -14.89
CA VAL A 109 23.52 23.90 -14.61
C VAL A 109 24.56 23.47 -15.63
N SER A 110 24.70 22.17 -15.87
CA SER A 110 25.63 21.64 -16.89
C SER A 110 25.28 22.19 -18.28
N GLY A 111 24.00 22.15 -18.66
CA GLY A 111 23.52 22.65 -19.95
C GLY A 111 23.80 24.13 -20.18
N THR A 112 23.58 24.96 -19.16
CA THR A 112 23.85 26.40 -19.26
C THR A 112 25.35 26.69 -19.46
N LEU A 113 26.22 26.05 -18.70
CA LEU A 113 27.68 26.21 -18.86
C LEU A 113 28.14 25.76 -20.25
N TRP A 114 27.72 24.59 -20.71
CA TRP A 114 28.09 24.10 -22.02
C TRP A 114 27.53 24.97 -23.16
N SER A 115 26.31 25.50 -23.03
CA SER A 115 25.72 26.42 -24.04
C SER A 115 26.48 27.74 -24.13
N ILE A 116 26.89 28.30 -22.98
CA ILE A 116 27.72 29.52 -22.94
C ILE A 116 29.07 29.24 -23.59
N GLY A 117 29.66 28.07 -23.32
CA GLY A 117 30.93 27.66 -23.94
C GLY A 117 30.82 27.49 -25.44
N ALA A 118 29.80 26.80 -25.92
CA ALA A 118 29.55 26.60 -27.35
C ALA A 118 29.38 27.93 -28.09
N ALA A 119 28.54 28.82 -27.59
CA ALA A 119 28.31 30.15 -28.16
C ALA A 119 29.58 31.04 -28.10
N GLY A 120 30.22 31.12 -26.93
CA GLY A 120 31.36 31.99 -26.72
C GLY A 120 32.57 31.59 -27.53
N LEU A 121 32.92 30.29 -27.53
CA LEU A 121 34.05 29.80 -28.32
C LEU A 121 33.77 29.79 -29.80
N GLY A 122 32.53 29.55 -30.25
CA GLY A 122 32.11 29.67 -31.64
C GLY A 122 32.23 31.10 -32.17
N ILE A 123 31.77 32.09 -31.40
CA ILE A 123 31.92 33.53 -31.75
C ILE A 123 33.40 33.92 -31.79
N LEU A 124 34.17 33.48 -30.78
CA LEU A 124 35.60 33.76 -30.73
C LEU A 124 36.35 33.19 -31.94
N THR A 125 36.01 31.97 -32.38
CA THR A 125 36.57 31.34 -33.58
C THR A 125 36.23 32.14 -34.83
N ALA A 126 34.99 32.60 -34.96
CA ALA A 126 34.56 33.46 -36.11
C ALA A 126 35.27 34.80 -36.13
N VAL A 127 35.46 35.47 -34.98
CA VAL A 127 36.09 36.80 -34.86
C VAL A 127 37.61 36.75 -35.13
N LEU A 128 38.27 35.73 -34.61
CA LEU A 128 39.72 35.59 -34.80
C LEU A 128 40.12 35.21 -36.24
N GLY A 129 39.15 34.85 -37.08
CA GLY A 129 39.40 34.45 -38.48
C GLY A 129 40.36 33.25 -38.54
N SER A 130 40.30 32.33 -37.56
CA SER A 130 41.08 31.11 -37.56
C SER A 130 40.66 30.24 -38.76
N GLY A 131 41.58 29.40 -39.27
CA GLY A 131 41.25 28.43 -40.32
C GLY A 131 40.22 27.37 -39.92
N TRP A 132 39.65 27.49 -38.69
CA TRP A 132 38.65 26.59 -38.15
C TRP A 132 37.25 27.06 -38.55
N ASP A 133 36.42 26.09 -38.91
CA ASP A 133 35.00 26.37 -39.14
C ASP A 133 34.27 26.64 -37.82
N ALA A 134 33.82 27.87 -37.64
CA ALA A 134 33.13 28.29 -36.40
C ALA A 134 31.83 27.50 -36.17
N GLY A 135 31.15 27.10 -37.25
CA GLY A 135 29.93 26.29 -37.18
C GLY A 135 30.25 24.88 -36.69
N GLY A 136 31.28 24.26 -37.24
CA GLY A 136 31.73 22.92 -36.82
C GLY A 136 32.22 22.87 -35.36
N VAL A 137 32.97 23.88 -34.93
CA VAL A 137 33.44 24.02 -33.55
C VAL A 137 32.23 24.17 -32.57
N THR A 138 31.30 25.04 -32.89
CA THR A 138 30.10 25.26 -32.10
C THR A 138 29.29 24.00 -31.96
N LEU A 139 29.02 23.27 -33.05
CA LEU A 139 28.26 22.02 -33.06
C LEU A 139 28.99 20.91 -32.26
N THR A 140 30.32 20.81 -32.42
CA THR A 140 31.15 19.86 -31.68
C THR A 140 31.06 20.07 -30.16
N ILE A 141 31.16 21.33 -29.71
CA ILE A 141 31.03 21.67 -28.32
C ILE A 141 29.59 21.40 -27.80
N ALA A 142 28.59 21.68 -28.62
CA ALA A 142 27.18 21.39 -28.31
C ALA A 142 26.92 19.86 -28.10
N LEU A 143 27.54 19.01 -28.97
CA LEU A 143 27.44 17.54 -28.82
C LEU A 143 28.08 17.04 -27.52
N GLY A 144 29.27 17.58 -27.15
CA GLY A 144 29.88 17.29 -25.85
C GLY A 144 29.03 17.77 -24.66
N GLY A 145 28.43 18.95 -24.80
CA GLY A 145 27.49 19.48 -23.84
C GLY A 145 26.25 18.59 -23.66
N LEU A 146 25.66 18.16 -24.75
CA LEU A 146 24.51 17.26 -24.73
C LEU A 146 24.84 15.90 -24.05
N THR A 147 26.03 15.38 -24.31
CA THR A 147 26.56 14.17 -23.64
C THR A 147 26.69 14.41 -22.13
N THR A 148 27.28 15.55 -21.73
CA THR A 148 27.45 15.91 -20.32
C THR A 148 26.10 16.06 -19.60
N VAL A 149 25.14 16.76 -20.21
CA VAL A 149 23.79 16.98 -19.64
C VAL A 149 23.07 15.65 -19.43
N GLY A 150 23.08 14.79 -20.44
CA GLY A 150 22.41 13.48 -20.37
C GLY A 150 23.00 12.57 -19.31
N LEU A 151 24.35 12.46 -19.28
CA LEU A 151 25.05 11.66 -18.26
C LEU A 151 24.84 12.24 -16.85
N THR A 152 24.92 13.56 -16.69
CA THR A 152 24.68 14.24 -15.41
C THR A 152 23.27 13.94 -14.89
N TYR A 153 22.26 14.06 -15.74
CA TYR A 153 20.89 13.78 -15.39
C TYR A 153 20.70 12.32 -14.90
N LEU A 154 21.08 11.32 -15.74
CA LEU A 154 20.89 9.90 -15.43
C LEU A 154 21.64 9.46 -14.18
N ALA A 155 22.84 9.97 -14.02
CA ALA A 155 23.68 9.63 -12.89
C ALA A 155 23.24 10.37 -11.60
N ALA A 156 22.82 11.64 -11.70
CA ALA A 156 22.29 12.39 -10.55
C ALA A 156 21.02 11.75 -10.01
N GLU A 157 20.15 11.24 -10.86
CA GLU A 157 18.94 10.52 -10.45
C GLU A 157 19.28 9.26 -9.64
N TRP A 158 20.29 8.51 -10.06
CA TRP A 158 20.74 7.32 -9.33
C TRP A 158 21.34 7.68 -7.96
N VAL A 159 22.16 8.74 -7.87
CA VAL A 159 22.79 9.18 -6.61
C VAL A 159 21.80 9.84 -5.67
N ALA A 160 20.79 10.56 -6.19
CA ALA A 160 19.77 11.25 -5.39
C ALA A 160 18.73 10.31 -4.75
N ARG A 161 18.62 9.07 -5.21
CA ARG A 161 17.59 8.11 -4.73
C ARG A 161 17.40 8.06 -3.21
N PRO A 162 18.47 7.96 -2.37
CA PRO A 162 18.28 7.88 -0.92
C PRO A 162 17.64 9.12 -0.28
N VAL A 163 17.79 10.29 -0.92
CA VAL A 163 17.19 11.56 -0.48
C VAL A 163 15.78 11.69 -1.06
N MET A 164 15.60 11.25 -2.31
CA MET A 164 14.31 11.30 -3.00
C MET A 164 13.25 10.39 -2.36
N THR A 165 13.61 9.19 -1.91
CA THR A 165 12.68 8.29 -1.22
C THR A 165 12.09 8.93 0.02
N LEU A 166 12.91 9.59 0.85
CA LEU A 166 12.42 10.31 2.04
C LEU A 166 11.59 11.55 1.70
N ALA A 167 11.86 12.19 0.56
CA ALA A 167 11.05 13.31 0.08
C ALA A 167 9.68 12.85 -0.44
N LEU A 168 9.64 11.67 -1.09
CA LEU A 168 8.41 11.07 -1.62
C LEU A 168 7.45 10.59 -0.52
N ASP A 169 7.98 10.21 0.66
CA ASP A 169 7.15 9.89 1.82
C ASP A 169 6.30 11.09 2.31
N VAL A 170 6.78 12.33 2.09
CA VAL A 170 6.10 13.56 2.52
C VAL A 170 5.34 14.23 1.36
N ALA A 171 5.87 14.13 0.15
CA ALA A 171 5.28 14.70 -1.05
C ALA A 171 5.23 13.61 -2.15
N PRO A 172 4.23 12.73 -2.12
CA PRO A 172 4.06 11.72 -3.17
C PRO A 172 3.89 12.41 -4.53
N PRO A 173 4.32 11.78 -5.62
CA PRO A 173 4.23 12.35 -6.96
C PRO A 173 2.77 12.54 -7.36
N THR A 174 2.38 13.77 -7.60
CA THR A 174 1.05 14.18 -8.07
C THR A 174 1.16 14.88 -9.40
N GLY A 175 0.26 14.64 -10.32
CA GLY A 175 0.02 15.21 -11.65
C GLY A 175 1.13 15.95 -12.44
N ASN A 176 1.86 16.87 -11.83
CA ASN A 176 3.00 17.59 -12.46
C ASN A 176 4.32 16.93 -12.07
N LEU A 177 4.71 15.91 -12.83
CA LEU A 177 5.95 15.18 -12.62
C LEU A 177 7.15 16.02 -13.07
N PRO A 178 8.20 16.14 -12.22
CA PRO A 178 9.43 16.82 -12.59
C PRO A 178 10.19 16.08 -13.70
N THR A 179 9.98 14.77 -13.82
CA THR A 179 10.63 13.89 -14.79
C THR A 179 9.66 12.78 -15.21
N THR A 180 9.70 12.41 -16.49
CA THR A 180 8.89 11.34 -17.05
C THR A 180 9.77 10.18 -17.53
N VAL A 181 9.21 8.98 -17.63
CA VAL A 181 9.88 7.84 -18.26
C VAL A 181 10.27 8.17 -19.69
N LEU A 182 9.42 8.94 -20.40
CA LEU A 182 9.72 9.40 -21.76
C LEU A 182 11.00 10.25 -21.81
N THR A 183 11.18 11.18 -20.89
CA THR A 183 12.40 12.01 -20.81
C THR A 183 13.65 11.14 -20.68
N ARG A 184 13.60 10.11 -19.82
CA ARG A 184 14.72 9.17 -19.66
C ARG A 184 14.99 8.36 -20.92
N LEU A 185 13.95 7.90 -21.59
CA LEU A 185 14.07 7.19 -22.88
C LEU A 185 14.72 8.05 -23.94
N VAL A 186 14.25 9.29 -24.09
CA VAL A 186 14.79 10.25 -25.07
C VAL A 186 16.25 10.57 -24.78
N LEU A 187 16.60 10.85 -23.51
CA LEU A 187 17.99 11.12 -23.14
C LEU A 187 18.90 9.89 -23.38
N THR A 188 18.42 8.69 -23.06
CA THR A 188 19.17 7.46 -23.32
C THR A 188 19.39 7.25 -24.82
N TRP A 189 18.34 7.46 -25.63
CA TRP A 189 18.45 7.39 -27.09
C TRP A 189 19.41 8.44 -27.62
N MET A 190 19.33 9.67 -27.14
CA MET A 190 20.26 10.75 -27.53
C MET A 190 21.72 10.37 -27.27
N LEU A 191 22.01 9.80 -26.08
CA LEU A 191 23.35 9.38 -25.72
C LEU A 191 23.83 8.16 -26.52
N ALA A 192 22.95 7.17 -26.73
CA ALA A 192 23.29 5.90 -27.35
C ALA A 192 23.41 6.02 -28.89
N SER A 193 22.60 6.88 -29.49
CA SER A 193 22.47 6.97 -30.96
C SER A 193 22.56 8.39 -31.48
N GLY A 194 21.87 9.35 -30.87
CA GLY A 194 21.77 10.72 -31.38
C GLY A 194 23.10 11.43 -31.50
N VAL A 195 23.89 11.45 -30.43
CA VAL A 195 25.21 12.10 -30.40
C VAL A 195 26.19 11.43 -31.38
N PRO A 196 26.36 10.09 -31.37
CA PRO A 196 27.23 9.42 -32.35
C PRO A 196 26.80 9.64 -33.80
N LEU A 197 25.50 9.55 -34.11
CA LEU A 197 25.00 9.77 -35.48
C LEU A 197 25.22 11.22 -35.94
N LEU A 198 24.97 12.21 -35.07
CA LEU A 198 25.26 13.61 -35.38
C LEU A 198 26.75 13.84 -35.57
N GLY A 199 27.61 13.16 -34.77
CA GLY A 199 29.07 13.19 -34.97
C GLY A 199 29.50 12.63 -36.33
N VAL A 200 28.90 11.50 -36.74
CA VAL A 200 29.16 10.93 -38.10
C VAL A 200 28.70 11.89 -39.22
N LEU A 201 27.50 12.48 -39.06
CA LEU A 201 27.01 13.47 -40.04
C LEU A 201 27.92 14.72 -40.13
N LEU A 202 28.45 15.17 -39.00
CA LEU A 202 29.37 16.28 -38.93
C LEU A 202 30.66 15.94 -39.69
N LEU A 203 31.26 14.78 -39.46
CA LEU A 203 32.46 14.32 -40.16
C LEU A 203 32.26 14.09 -41.68
N ALA A 204 31.03 13.73 -42.09
CA ALA A 204 30.66 13.56 -43.48
C ALA A 204 30.37 14.90 -44.20
N ALA A 205 30.36 16.04 -43.51
CA ALA A 205 30.13 17.34 -44.10
C ALA A 205 31.31 17.77 -45.00
N PRO A 206 31.04 18.53 -46.12
CA PRO A 206 32.05 18.84 -47.16
C PRO A 206 33.38 19.41 -46.66
N PRO A 207 33.49 20.26 -45.61
CA PRO A 207 34.78 20.76 -45.17
C PRO A 207 35.72 19.65 -44.60
N TYR A 208 35.17 18.51 -44.17
CA TYR A 208 35.88 17.46 -43.46
C TYR A 208 36.08 16.17 -44.27
N LEU A 209 35.56 16.08 -45.48
CA LEU A 209 35.66 14.93 -46.36
C LEU A 209 37.07 14.63 -46.92
N GLY A 210 38.07 15.37 -46.51
CA GLY A 210 39.48 15.23 -46.97
C GLY A 210 40.46 14.78 -45.90
N THR A 211 40.04 14.23 -44.79
CA THR A 211 40.97 13.68 -43.76
C THR A 211 41.59 12.37 -44.21
N ASP A 212 42.92 12.21 -43.96
CA ASP A 212 43.74 11.10 -44.48
C ASP A 212 43.31 9.70 -44.02
N ASP A 213 42.50 9.56 -43.00
CA ASP A 213 41.93 8.27 -42.56
C ASP A 213 40.56 8.37 -41.87
N PRO A 214 39.44 8.47 -42.68
CA PRO A 214 38.09 8.51 -42.15
C PRO A 214 37.67 7.21 -41.48
N THR A 215 38.30 6.08 -41.80
CA THR A 215 37.92 4.77 -41.29
C THR A 215 38.21 4.64 -39.78
N THR A 216 39.39 5.04 -39.36
CA THR A 216 39.81 5.04 -37.95
C THR A 216 38.93 5.97 -37.14
N SER A 217 38.58 7.13 -37.66
CA SER A 217 37.71 8.13 -37.06
C SER A 217 36.28 7.58 -36.79
N LEU A 218 35.71 6.93 -37.78
CA LEU A 218 34.39 6.32 -37.69
C LEU A 218 34.37 5.13 -36.74
N LEU A 219 35.41 4.28 -36.73
CA LEU A 219 35.52 3.15 -35.84
C LEU A 219 35.64 3.61 -34.36
N LEU A 220 36.45 4.65 -34.11
CA LEU A 220 36.62 5.17 -32.76
C LEU A 220 35.33 5.83 -32.24
N LEU A 221 34.64 6.63 -33.04
CA LEU A 221 33.36 7.25 -32.70
C LEU A 221 32.26 6.18 -32.46
N GLY A 222 32.24 5.15 -33.29
CA GLY A 222 31.33 4.01 -33.15
C GLY A 222 31.57 3.24 -31.88
N ALA A 223 32.85 2.97 -31.54
CA ALA A 223 33.19 2.25 -30.29
C ALA A 223 32.80 3.04 -29.04
N ILE A 224 33.06 4.34 -29.00
CA ILE A 224 32.67 5.21 -27.89
C ILE A 224 31.13 5.27 -27.78
N GLY A 225 30.42 5.46 -28.90
CA GLY A 225 28.98 5.46 -28.95
C GLY A 225 28.38 4.16 -28.39
N LEU A 226 28.98 3.03 -28.78
CA LEU A 226 28.56 1.71 -28.26
C LEU A 226 28.73 1.60 -26.74
N VAL A 227 29.88 2.00 -26.19
CA VAL A 227 30.16 1.95 -24.74
C VAL A 227 29.24 2.89 -23.97
N VAL A 228 29.11 4.13 -24.39
CA VAL A 228 28.23 5.12 -23.74
C VAL A 228 26.77 4.68 -23.84
N GLY A 229 26.35 4.20 -25.01
CA GLY A 229 25.00 3.69 -25.22
C GLY A 229 24.68 2.48 -24.37
N ALA A 230 25.57 1.50 -24.26
CA ALA A 230 25.41 0.33 -23.40
C ALA A 230 25.30 0.74 -21.92
N MET A 231 26.14 1.67 -21.47
CA MET A 231 26.08 2.20 -20.10
C MET A 231 24.76 2.93 -19.82
N ALA A 232 24.34 3.81 -20.71
CA ALA A 232 23.09 4.56 -20.56
C ALA A 232 21.86 3.63 -20.59
N THR A 233 21.83 2.64 -21.50
CA THR A 233 20.79 1.62 -21.57
C THR A 233 20.74 0.76 -20.30
N GLY A 234 21.91 0.36 -19.76
CA GLY A 234 21.99 -0.40 -18.52
C GLY A 234 21.48 0.38 -17.32
N LEU A 235 21.76 1.69 -17.24
CA LEU A 235 21.22 2.56 -16.18
C LEU A 235 19.69 2.67 -16.30
N LEU A 236 19.17 2.88 -17.51
CA LEU A 236 17.72 2.97 -17.77
C LEU A 236 17.02 1.65 -17.43
N ALA A 237 17.58 0.51 -17.87
CA ALA A 237 17.01 -0.80 -17.59
C ALA A 237 16.86 -1.03 -16.09
N LYS A 238 17.86 -0.70 -15.29
CA LYS A 238 17.80 -0.78 -13.84
C LYS A 238 16.78 0.20 -13.24
N ALA A 239 16.67 1.39 -13.80
CA ALA A 239 15.75 2.41 -13.31
C ALA A 239 14.27 2.04 -13.54
N VAL A 240 13.95 1.27 -14.59
CA VAL A 240 12.58 0.89 -14.97
C VAL A 240 12.25 -0.53 -14.54
N ALA A 241 13.11 -1.51 -14.84
CA ALA A 241 12.81 -2.92 -14.61
C ALA A 241 12.71 -3.29 -13.12
N ALA A 242 13.59 -2.75 -12.28
CA ALA A 242 13.60 -3.09 -10.85
C ALA A 242 12.34 -2.62 -10.10
N PRO A 243 11.83 -1.37 -10.26
CA PRO A 243 10.57 -0.95 -9.68
C PRO A 243 9.36 -1.75 -10.19
N LEU A 244 9.30 -2.04 -11.49
CA LEU A 244 8.22 -2.84 -12.07
C LEU A 244 8.19 -4.27 -11.53
N HIS A 245 9.36 -4.88 -11.34
CA HIS A 245 9.45 -6.21 -10.73
C HIS A 245 8.92 -6.20 -9.28
N ARG A 246 9.28 -5.18 -8.49
CA ARG A 246 8.75 -5.02 -7.10
C ARG A 246 7.25 -4.82 -7.09
N LEU A 247 6.71 -4.00 -7.99
CA LEU A 247 5.26 -3.81 -8.14
C LEU A 247 4.55 -5.12 -8.46
N ARG A 248 5.08 -5.89 -9.42
CA ARG A 248 4.53 -7.20 -9.77
C ARG A 248 4.51 -8.14 -8.56
N THR A 249 5.62 -8.23 -7.83
CA THR A 249 5.70 -9.09 -6.63
C THR A 249 4.69 -8.67 -5.58
N ALA A 250 4.52 -7.37 -5.34
CA ALA A 250 3.54 -6.84 -4.40
C ALA A 250 2.09 -7.18 -4.82
N LEU A 251 1.77 -7.02 -6.10
CA LEU A 251 0.44 -7.39 -6.64
C LEU A 251 0.17 -8.89 -6.53
N ASP A 252 1.18 -9.74 -6.77
CA ASP A 252 1.07 -11.19 -6.60
C ASP A 252 0.82 -11.56 -5.12
N GLU A 253 1.38 -10.83 -4.17
CA GLU A 253 1.11 -11.02 -2.75
C GLU A 253 -0.30 -10.57 -2.34
N ILE A 254 -0.76 -9.43 -2.85
CA ILE A 254 -2.12 -8.93 -2.64
C ILE A 254 -3.14 -9.93 -3.21
N ALA A 255 -2.90 -10.46 -4.41
CA ALA A 255 -3.76 -11.46 -5.04
C ALA A 255 -3.89 -12.76 -4.23
N ARG A 256 -2.86 -13.09 -3.42
CA ARG A 256 -2.90 -14.23 -2.48
C ARG A 256 -3.54 -13.90 -1.13
N GLY A 257 -4.15 -12.71 -0.99
CA GLY A 257 -4.81 -12.27 0.23
C GLY A 257 -3.87 -11.69 1.29
N ARG A 258 -2.59 -11.48 1.00
CA ARG A 258 -1.67 -10.80 1.93
C ARG A 258 -1.81 -9.31 1.80
N MET A 259 -2.50 -8.71 2.75
CA MET A 259 -2.72 -7.26 2.77
C MET A 259 -1.62 -6.47 3.50
N ASP A 260 -0.64 -7.15 4.12
CA ASP A 260 0.47 -6.47 4.82
C ASP A 260 1.66 -6.24 3.88
N VAL A 261 1.39 -5.63 2.73
CA VAL A 261 2.36 -5.31 1.69
C VAL A 261 2.48 -3.80 1.55
N SER A 262 3.69 -3.30 1.40
CA SER A 262 3.97 -1.90 1.09
C SER A 262 5.05 -1.81 0.02
N VAL A 263 4.81 -1.07 -1.03
CA VAL A 263 5.77 -0.82 -2.10
C VAL A 263 6.49 0.50 -1.80
N PRO A 264 7.83 0.49 -1.66
CA PRO A 264 8.56 1.75 -1.46
C PRO A 264 8.42 2.64 -2.71
N VAL A 265 7.99 3.87 -2.51
CA VAL A 265 7.94 4.88 -3.59
C VAL A 265 9.34 5.48 -3.72
N ASP A 266 10.09 5.05 -4.72
CA ASP A 266 11.50 5.40 -4.92
C ASP A 266 11.76 6.15 -6.24
N ASP A 267 10.71 6.54 -6.92
CA ASP A 267 10.74 7.21 -8.23
C ASP A 267 9.80 8.41 -8.24
N ALA A 268 10.20 9.50 -8.87
CA ALA A 268 9.38 10.71 -9.01
C ALA A 268 8.66 10.79 -10.38
N SER A 269 8.65 9.69 -11.14
CA SER A 269 7.98 9.58 -12.45
C SER A 269 6.63 8.86 -12.36
N GLU A 270 6.06 8.50 -13.51
CA GLU A 270 4.83 7.69 -13.62
C GLU A 270 4.93 6.37 -12.88
N ILE A 271 6.15 5.81 -12.75
CA ILE A 271 6.38 4.58 -11.98
C ILE A 271 6.14 4.83 -10.49
N GLY A 272 6.62 5.94 -9.95
CA GLY A 272 6.36 6.31 -8.55
C GLY A 272 4.89 6.61 -8.27
N MET A 273 4.18 7.23 -9.22
CA MET A 273 2.72 7.38 -9.12
C MET A 273 2.03 6.02 -9.06
N LEU A 274 2.45 5.06 -9.89
CA LEU A 274 1.89 3.70 -9.86
C LEU A 274 2.21 2.99 -8.53
N GLN A 275 3.42 3.15 -7.99
CA GLN A 275 3.79 2.62 -6.67
C GLN A 275 2.88 3.19 -5.57
N ASN A 276 2.64 4.51 -5.58
CA ASN A 276 1.74 5.15 -4.62
C ASN A 276 0.29 4.67 -4.77
N SER A 277 -0.22 4.58 -6.00
CA SER A 277 -1.58 4.08 -6.26
C SER A 277 -1.78 2.65 -5.76
N VAL A 278 -0.78 1.78 -5.88
CA VAL A 278 -0.83 0.42 -5.30
C VAL A 278 -0.90 0.48 -3.77
N ASN A 279 -0.13 1.37 -3.12
CA ASN A 279 -0.20 1.53 -1.66
C ASN A 279 -1.57 2.06 -1.20
N GLU A 280 -2.16 3.01 -1.92
CA GLU A 280 -3.51 3.52 -1.65
C GLU A 280 -4.57 2.43 -1.83
N LEU A 281 -4.46 1.60 -2.88
CA LEU A 281 -5.32 0.44 -3.09
C LEU A 281 -5.26 -0.54 -1.91
N VAL A 282 -4.05 -0.88 -1.45
CA VAL A 282 -3.84 -1.77 -0.29
C VAL A 282 -4.45 -1.17 0.97
N ALA A 283 -4.27 0.13 1.20
CA ALA A 283 -4.88 0.81 2.34
C ALA A 283 -6.41 0.76 2.30
N GLY A 284 -7.01 0.97 1.14
CA GLY A 284 -8.46 0.84 0.93
C GLY A 284 -8.98 -0.58 1.17
N LEU A 285 -8.26 -1.60 0.68
CA LEU A 285 -8.62 -3.01 0.91
C LEU A 285 -8.52 -3.39 2.40
N ARG A 286 -7.50 -2.92 3.11
CA ARG A 286 -7.37 -3.13 4.57
C ARG A 286 -8.53 -2.51 5.34
N GLU A 287 -8.93 -1.30 4.98
CA GLU A 287 -10.05 -0.63 5.62
C GLU A 287 -11.37 -1.35 5.34
N GLN A 288 -11.57 -1.81 4.11
CA GLN A 288 -12.73 -2.62 3.74
C GLN A 288 -12.79 -3.93 4.54
N GLU A 289 -11.67 -4.65 4.69
CA GLU A 289 -11.60 -5.88 5.47
C GLU A 289 -11.85 -5.61 6.96
N ARG A 290 -11.29 -4.52 7.50
CA ARG A 290 -11.55 -4.08 8.87
C ARG A 290 -13.03 -3.77 9.11
N MET A 291 -13.66 -3.05 8.17
CA MET A 291 -15.10 -2.76 8.25
C MET A 291 -15.92 -4.03 8.19
N ARG A 292 -15.53 -5.00 7.35
CA ARG A 292 -16.18 -6.30 7.24
C ARG A 292 -16.08 -7.11 8.54
N ASP A 293 -14.89 -7.15 9.17
CA ASP A 293 -14.68 -7.83 10.46
C ASP A 293 -15.52 -7.17 11.57
N LEU A 294 -15.51 -5.84 11.67
CA LEU A 294 -16.33 -5.10 12.63
C LEU A 294 -17.82 -5.36 12.42
N PHE A 295 -18.29 -5.32 11.17
CA PHE A 295 -19.69 -5.62 10.84
C PHE A 295 -20.04 -7.06 11.22
N GLY A 296 -19.18 -8.04 10.90
CA GLY A 296 -19.37 -9.44 11.29
C GLY A 296 -19.47 -9.65 12.80
N ARG A 297 -18.68 -8.92 13.58
CA ARG A 297 -18.74 -8.98 15.07
C ARG A 297 -20.02 -8.36 15.65
N HIS A 298 -20.58 -7.34 15.01
CA HIS A 298 -21.79 -6.65 15.51
C HIS A 298 -23.08 -7.36 15.10
N VAL A 299 -23.10 -7.95 13.91
CA VAL A 299 -24.32 -8.54 13.33
C VAL A 299 -24.30 -10.08 13.41
N GLY A 300 -23.13 -10.67 13.64
CA GLY A 300 -22.89 -12.11 13.55
C GLY A 300 -22.39 -12.52 12.17
N ALA A 301 -21.36 -13.38 12.11
CA ALA A 301 -20.68 -13.77 10.87
C ALA A 301 -21.63 -14.44 9.85
N GLU A 302 -22.57 -15.27 10.32
CA GLU A 302 -23.56 -15.96 9.48
C GLU A 302 -24.55 -14.99 8.83
N VAL A 303 -25.02 -14.01 9.58
CA VAL A 303 -25.93 -12.98 9.07
C VAL A 303 -25.22 -12.06 8.08
N ALA A 304 -23.96 -11.67 8.40
CA ALA A 304 -23.14 -10.87 7.49
C ALA A 304 -22.87 -11.62 6.16
N ARG A 305 -22.55 -12.91 6.22
CA ARG A 305 -22.38 -13.76 5.04
C ARG A 305 -23.67 -13.86 4.22
N HIS A 306 -24.80 -14.15 4.89
CA HIS A 306 -26.10 -14.25 4.23
C HIS A 306 -26.51 -12.94 3.53
N ALA A 307 -26.25 -11.79 4.17
CA ALA A 307 -26.50 -10.48 3.58
C ALA A 307 -25.61 -10.18 2.36
N LEU A 308 -24.35 -10.64 2.37
CA LEU A 308 -23.43 -10.50 1.23
C LEU A 308 -23.84 -11.39 0.04
N GLU A 309 -24.34 -12.59 0.30
CA GLU A 309 -24.73 -13.56 -0.75
C GLU A 309 -26.09 -13.22 -1.38
N HIS A 310 -27.05 -12.74 -0.59
CA HIS A 310 -28.45 -12.56 -1.02
C HIS A 310 -28.90 -11.09 -1.08
N GLY A 311 -28.02 -10.16 -0.72
CA GLY A 311 -28.33 -8.73 -0.62
C GLY A 311 -29.05 -8.36 0.68
N ALA A 312 -28.99 -7.08 1.05
CA ALA A 312 -29.66 -6.51 2.21
C ALA A 312 -31.04 -5.95 1.78
N SER A 313 -31.98 -6.80 1.50
CA SER A 313 -33.38 -6.39 1.20
C SER A 313 -34.31 -6.74 2.37
N LEU A 314 -35.42 -6.00 2.50
CA LEU A 314 -36.51 -6.34 3.43
C LEU A 314 -37.18 -7.64 2.98
N SER A 315 -36.50 -8.78 3.23
CA SER A 315 -36.95 -10.11 2.81
C SER A 315 -36.77 -11.09 3.96
N GLY A 316 -37.65 -12.06 4.01
CA GLY A 316 -37.61 -13.16 4.95
C GLY A 316 -38.67 -14.19 4.56
N ASP A 317 -38.60 -15.35 5.19
CA ASP A 317 -39.54 -16.45 4.97
C ASP A 317 -40.01 -17.04 6.32
N VAL A 318 -41.15 -17.72 6.27
CA VAL A 318 -41.63 -18.50 7.41
C VAL A 318 -40.95 -19.87 7.32
N ARG A 319 -40.32 -20.28 8.41
CA ARG A 319 -39.67 -21.58 8.53
C ARG A 319 -39.77 -22.15 9.92
N GLU A 320 -39.62 -23.45 10.01
CA GLU A 320 -39.48 -24.10 11.33
C GLU A 320 -38.14 -23.76 11.95
N VAL A 321 -38.17 -23.18 13.15
CA VAL A 321 -36.99 -22.84 13.94
C VAL A 321 -37.11 -23.37 15.34
N THR A 322 -35.98 -23.60 15.99
CA THR A 322 -35.93 -23.81 17.45
C THR A 322 -35.27 -22.57 18.08
N ALA A 323 -36.01 -21.89 18.93
CA ALA A 323 -35.54 -20.75 19.71
C ALA A 323 -35.06 -21.23 21.07
N LEU A 324 -33.90 -20.72 21.50
CA LEU A 324 -33.31 -20.92 22.79
C LEU A 324 -33.08 -19.56 23.43
N PHE A 325 -33.67 -19.36 24.61
CA PHE A 325 -33.44 -18.15 25.39
C PHE A 325 -32.61 -18.49 26.64
N VAL A 326 -31.64 -17.67 26.93
CA VAL A 326 -30.80 -17.74 28.15
C VAL A 326 -30.98 -16.43 28.91
N ASP A 327 -31.16 -16.50 30.22
CA ASP A 327 -31.30 -15.29 31.05
C ASP A 327 -30.71 -15.53 32.43
N VAL A 328 -30.11 -14.48 33.01
CA VAL A 328 -29.44 -14.56 34.33
C VAL A 328 -30.44 -14.56 35.48
N VAL A 329 -30.23 -15.39 36.49
CA VAL A 329 -31.02 -15.39 37.70
C VAL A 329 -30.67 -14.16 38.52
N ASP A 330 -31.71 -13.46 39.02
CA ASP A 330 -31.58 -12.28 39.89
C ASP A 330 -30.65 -11.19 39.37
N SER A 331 -30.60 -10.99 38.08
CA SER A 331 -29.72 -10.02 37.42
C SER A 331 -29.85 -8.59 37.92
N THR A 332 -31.08 -8.16 38.24
CA THR A 332 -31.35 -6.85 38.82
C THR A 332 -30.66 -6.70 40.20
N ALA A 333 -30.69 -7.74 41.02
CA ALA A 333 -30.01 -7.73 42.29
C ALA A 333 -28.48 -7.75 42.16
N LEU A 334 -27.96 -8.45 41.13
CA LEU A 334 -26.56 -8.41 40.76
C LEU A 334 -26.11 -7.01 40.30
N ALA A 335 -26.90 -6.35 39.48
CA ALA A 335 -26.62 -4.98 38.99
C ALA A 335 -26.63 -3.95 40.14
N TYR A 336 -27.42 -4.19 41.21
CA TYR A 336 -27.40 -3.34 42.40
C TYR A 336 -26.16 -3.58 43.28
N ARG A 337 -25.66 -4.81 43.34
CA ARG A 337 -24.55 -5.22 44.24
C ARG A 337 -23.17 -5.03 43.63
N LEU A 338 -23.02 -5.19 42.32
CA LEU A 338 -21.73 -5.19 41.66
C LEU A 338 -21.47 -3.84 40.99
N PRO A 339 -20.20 -3.36 40.95
CA PRO A 339 -19.81 -2.27 40.12
C PRO A 339 -20.07 -2.59 38.63
N PRO A 340 -20.55 -1.65 37.81
CA PRO A 340 -20.87 -1.90 36.40
C PRO A 340 -19.78 -2.58 35.57
N PRO A 341 -18.48 -2.24 35.70
CA PRO A 341 -17.42 -2.94 34.95
C PRO A 341 -17.29 -4.44 35.36
N GLU A 342 -17.54 -4.78 36.61
CA GLU A 342 -17.47 -6.16 37.07
C GLU A 342 -18.66 -6.98 36.58
N LEU A 343 -19.86 -6.41 36.62
CA LEU A 343 -21.06 -7.02 36.06
C LEU A 343 -20.85 -7.29 34.56
N VAL A 344 -20.37 -6.30 33.81
CA VAL A 344 -20.09 -6.45 32.36
C VAL A 344 -19.05 -7.54 32.11
N ARG A 345 -18.01 -7.65 32.91
CA ARG A 345 -17.01 -8.72 32.79
C ARG A 345 -17.68 -10.11 32.95
N LYS A 346 -18.52 -10.28 33.96
CA LYS A 346 -19.23 -11.55 34.23
C LYS A 346 -20.22 -11.89 33.11
N LEU A 347 -20.97 -10.90 32.61
CA LEU A 347 -21.86 -11.07 31.43
C LEU A 347 -21.10 -11.43 30.16
N ASN A 348 -19.97 -10.81 29.92
CA ASN A 348 -19.14 -11.16 28.74
C ASN A 348 -18.62 -12.59 28.81
N GLN A 349 -18.29 -13.09 30.00
CA GLN A 349 -17.87 -14.47 30.19
C GLN A 349 -19.04 -15.45 29.97
N LEU A 350 -20.24 -15.15 30.49
CA LEU A 350 -21.44 -15.90 30.17
C LEU A 350 -21.72 -15.92 28.66
N PHE A 351 -21.71 -14.77 28.02
CA PHE A 351 -21.98 -14.68 26.59
C PHE A 351 -20.95 -15.41 25.73
N SER A 352 -19.69 -15.48 26.17
CA SER A 352 -18.69 -16.31 25.53
C SER A 352 -19.08 -17.79 25.55
N CYS A 353 -19.48 -18.31 26.73
CA CYS A 353 -19.98 -19.68 26.84
C CYS A 353 -21.20 -19.95 25.95
N VAL A 354 -22.13 -18.99 25.89
CA VAL A 354 -23.33 -19.09 25.03
C VAL A 354 -22.93 -19.14 23.56
N VAL A 355 -22.08 -18.21 23.10
CA VAL A 355 -21.63 -18.14 21.69
C VAL A 355 -20.91 -19.43 21.30
N ASP A 356 -19.99 -19.91 22.11
CA ASP A 356 -19.21 -21.10 21.82
C ASP A 356 -20.09 -22.36 21.75
N ALA A 357 -21.04 -22.54 22.67
CA ALA A 357 -21.95 -23.66 22.65
C ALA A 357 -22.93 -23.62 21.49
N VAL A 358 -23.50 -22.43 21.19
CA VAL A 358 -24.44 -22.25 20.08
C VAL A 358 -23.76 -22.48 18.73
N ASN A 359 -22.58 -21.92 18.54
CA ASN A 359 -21.82 -22.11 17.28
C ASN A 359 -21.39 -23.58 17.09
N THR A 360 -20.96 -24.25 18.15
CA THR A 360 -20.59 -25.68 18.10
C THR A 360 -21.74 -26.57 17.65
N HIS A 361 -22.98 -26.20 17.99
CA HIS A 361 -24.18 -26.94 17.61
C HIS A 361 -24.90 -26.37 16.38
N GLY A 362 -24.26 -25.46 15.61
CA GLY A 362 -24.77 -24.92 14.34
C GLY A 362 -25.89 -23.89 14.48
N GLY A 363 -26.07 -23.31 15.65
CA GLY A 363 -27.04 -22.23 15.90
C GLY A 363 -26.46 -20.84 15.64
N LEU A 364 -27.35 -19.84 15.68
CA LEU A 364 -27.03 -18.44 15.59
C LEU A 364 -27.38 -17.76 16.93
N VAL A 365 -26.45 -17.02 17.54
CA VAL A 365 -26.80 -16.03 18.56
C VAL A 365 -27.36 -14.81 17.83
N ASN A 366 -28.67 -14.64 17.89
CA ASN A 366 -29.37 -13.60 17.16
C ASN A 366 -29.13 -12.22 17.78
N LYS A 367 -29.31 -12.12 19.10
CA LYS A 367 -29.08 -10.85 19.84
C LYS A 367 -28.88 -11.08 21.33
N PHE A 368 -28.17 -10.14 21.93
CA PHE A 368 -28.11 -9.98 23.38
C PHE A 368 -29.15 -8.91 23.80
N GLN A 369 -29.90 -9.17 24.86
CA GLN A 369 -30.93 -8.27 25.39
C GLN A 369 -30.67 -8.01 26.88
N GLY A 370 -29.75 -7.09 27.16
CA GLY A 370 -29.29 -6.84 28.54
C GLY A 370 -28.45 -8.02 29.07
N ASP A 371 -29.02 -8.79 29.96
CA ASP A 371 -28.45 -9.99 30.57
C ASP A 371 -28.95 -11.31 29.94
N ALA A 372 -29.80 -11.19 28.91
CA ALA A 372 -30.36 -12.32 28.17
C ALA A 372 -29.72 -12.47 26.78
N ALA A 373 -29.79 -13.69 26.24
CA ALA A 373 -29.40 -14.00 24.88
C ALA A 373 -30.51 -14.80 24.16
N LEU A 374 -30.87 -14.35 22.96
CA LEU A 374 -31.71 -15.11 22.03
C LEU A 374 -30.85 -15.85 21.04
N CYS A 375 -30.98 -17.16 21.00
CA CYS A 375 -30.29 -18.05 20.07
C CYS A 375 -31.33 -18.78 19.21
N VAL A 376 -30.97 -19.02 17.95
CA VAL A 376 -31.89 -19.62 16.95
C VAL A 376 -31.19 -20.74 16.21
N PHE A 377 -31.88 -21.84 16.00
CA PHE A 377 -31.43 -22.99 15.22
C PHE A 377 -32.38 -23.21 14.05
N GLY A 378 -31.85 -23.39 12.84
CA GLY A 378 -32.62 -23.53 11.60
C GLY A 378 -32.77 -22.26 10.78
N ALA A 379 -32.20 -21.12 11.28
CA ALA A 379 -32.10 -19.84 10.55
C ALA A 379 -30.84 -19.08 10.95
N PRO A 380 -30.18 -18.34 10.04
CA PRO A 380 -30.45 -18.22 8.60
C PRO A 380 -30.11 -19.50 7.84
N THR A 381 -29.19 -20.30 8.35
CA THR A 381 -28.77 -21.59 7.79
C THR A 381 -29.75 -22.70 8.19
N ARG A 382 -30.19 -23.52 7.22
CA ARG A 382 -31.05 -24.67 7.51
C ARG A 382 -30.24 -25.76 8.25
N LEU A 383 -30.82 -26.30 9.29
CA LEU A 383 -30.33 -27.50 9.99
C LEU A 383 -31.24 -28.68 9.74
N SER A 384 -30.69 -29.88 9.68
CA SER A 384 -31.46 -31.11 9.55
C SER A 384 -32.27 -31.45 10.81
N ASP A 385 -31.75 -31.13 11.96
CA ASP A 385 -32.37 -31.36 13.27
C ASP A 385 -32.10 -30.18 14.22
N PRO A 386 -32.84 -29.06 14.05
CA PRO A 386 -32.64 -27.88 14.88
C PRO A 386 -33.03 -28.10 16.36
N ALA A 387 -34.02 -28.99 16.62
CA ALA A 387 -34.45 -29.28 17.97
C ALA A 387 -33.39 -29.98 18.81
N THR A 388 -32.82 -31.07 18.28
CA THR A 388 -31.69 -31.77 18.96
C THR A 388 -30.48 -30.85 19.14
N SER A 389 -30.14 -30.03 18.14
CA SER A 389 -29.06 -29.06 18.20
C SER A 389 -29.25 -28.06 19.34
N ALA A 390 -30.46 -27.50 19.46
CA ALA A 390 -30.80 -26.52 20.51
C ALA A 390 -30.74 -27.15 21.91
N LEU A 391 -31.29 -28.37 22.09
CA LEU A 391 -31.28 -29.07 23.38
C LEU A 391 -29.84 -29.40 23.83
N ARG A 392 -28.98 -29.84 22.91
CA ARG A 392 -27.56 -30.07 23.22
C ARG A 392 -26.84 -28.77 23.58
N ALA A 393 -27.06 -27.69 22.81
CA ALA A 393 -26.53 -26.39 23.14
C ALA A 393 -26.97 -25.90 24.54
N ALA A 394 -28.26 -26.07 24.88
CA ALA A 394 -28.80 -25.69 26.20
C ALA A 394 -28.06 -26.41 27.34
N ARG A 395 -27.84 -27.72 27.22
CA ARG A 395 -27.07 -28.49 28.21
C ARG A 395 -25.62 -28.04 28.29
N ALA A 396 -24.98 -27.84 27.13
CA ALA A 396 -23.59 -27.37 27.08
C ALA A 396 -23.42 -25.97 27.71
N ILE A 397 -24.36 -25.05 27.49
CA ILE A 397 -24.35 -23.71 28.11
C ILE A 397 -24.46 -23.86 29.61
N ARG A 398 -25.46 -24.60 30.10
CA ARG A 398 -25.65 -24.82 31.53
C ARG A 398 -24.38 -25.37 32.21
N ASP A 399 -23.81 -26.42 31.61
CA ASP A 399 -22.66 -27.11 32.19
C ASP A 399 -21.42 -26.21 32.18
N ALA A 400 -21.19 -25.44 31.12
CA ALA A 400 -20.10 -24.46 31.06
C ALA A 400 -20.24 -23.33 32.09
N VAL A 401 -21.46 -22.80 32.28
CA VAL A 401 -21.72 -21.74 33.24
C VAL A 401 -21.63 -22.26 34.67
N ARG A 402 -22.11 -23.47 34.95
CA ARG A 402 -21.93 -24.12 36.27
C ARG A 402 -20.45 -24.38 36.61
N ALA A 403 -19.66 -24.81 35.61
CA ALA A 403 -18.22 -25.01 35.80
C ALA A 403 -17.49 -23.69 36.07
N ALA A 404 -17.92 -22.58 35.46
CA ALA A 404 -17.37 -21.26 35.72
C ALA A 404 -17.72 -20.70 37.09
N GLY A 405 -18.89 -21.08 37.65
CA GLY A 405 -19.31 -20.78 39.02
C GLY A 405 -19.58 -19.31 39.35
N GLU A 406 -19.66 -18.43 38.34
CA GLU A 406 -19.77 -16.97 38.55
C GLU A 406 -21.21 -16.46 38.50
N LEU A 407 -22.07 -17.07 37.69
CA LEU A 407 -23.47 -16.69 37.50
C LEU A 407 -24.37 -17.93 37.51
N ASP A 408 -25.65 -17.73 37.81
CA ASP A 408 -26.71 -18.72 37.61
C ASP A 408 -27.66 -18.25 36.52
N LEU A 409 -28.30 -19.19 35.83
CA LEU A 409 -29.07 -18.89 34.63
C LEU A 409 -30.34 -19.75 34.54
N GLY A 410 -31.31 -19.32 33.74
CA GLY A 410 -32.41 -20.15 33.25
C GLY A 410 -32.34 -20.25 31.72
N ILE A 411 -32.71 -21.40 31.17
CA ILE A 411 -32.76 -21.64 29.74
C ILE A 411 -34.16 -22.17 29.35
N GLY A 412 -34.77 -21.52 28.37
CA GLY A 412 -36.01 -21.95 27.75
C GLY A 412 -35.82 -22.34 26.32
N VAL A 413 -36.35 -23.48 25.88
CA VAL A 413 -36.26 -23.97 24.49
C VAL A 413 -37.65 -24.26 23.94
N ALA A 414 -37.98 -23.69 22.81
CA ALA A 414 -39.26 -23.92 22.11
C ALA A 414 -39.06 -23.93 20.59
N CYS A 415 -39.89 -24.68 19.87
CA CYS A 415 -39.83 -24.75 18.42
C CYS A 415 -41.19 -24.49 17.78
N GLY A 416 -41.16 -24.06 16.53
CA GLY A 416 -42.32 -23.84 15.71
C GLY A 416 -42.08 -22.88 14.55
N PRO A 417 -43.13 -22.61 13.76
CA PRO A 417 -43.01 -21.69 12.63
C PRO A 417 -42.73 -20.26 13.11
N ALA A 418 -41.72 -19.63 12.50
CA ALA A 418 -41.38 -18.25 12.74
C ALA A 418 -40.94 -17.55 11.44
N PHE A 419 -41.22 -16.26 11.34
CA PHE A 419 -40.60 -15.44 10.32
C PHE A 419 -39.12 -15.24 10.65
N ALA A 420 -38.26 -15.55 9.72
CA ALA A 420 -36.82 -15.32 9.82
C ALA A 420 -36.35 -14.47 8.66
N GLY A 421 -35.83 -13.29 8.93
CA GLY A 421 -35.43 -12.35 7.87
C GLY A 421 -35.04 -10.97 8.37
N GLN A 422 -34.89 -10.05 7.43
CA GLN A 422 -34.52 -8.67 7.74
C GLN A 422 -35.76 -7.82 8.03
N LEU A 423 -35.77 -7.16 9.17
CA LEU A 423 -36.80 -6.25 9.63
C LEU A 423 -36.20 -4.86 9.85
N GLY A 424 -36.94 -3.82 9.49
CA GLY A 424 -36.53 -2.44 9.75
C GLY A 424 -36.91 -1.48 8.64
N THR A 425 -36.04 -0.52 8.40
CA THR A 425 -36.21 0.52 7.37
C THR A 425 -35.04 0.42 6.37
N SER A 426 -35.13 1.17 5.27
CA SER A 426 -34.03 1.25 4.28
C SER A 426 -32.70 1.75 4.87
N SER A 427 -32.75 2.48 5.99
CA SER A 427 -31.57 3.03 6.68
C SER A 427 -31.07 2.19 7.87
N ARG A 428 -31.90 1.25 8.38
CA ARG A 428 -31.55 0.39 9.51
C ARG A 428 -32.27 -0.94 9.40
N LEU A 429 -31.50 -1.98 9.17
CA LEU A 429 -31.96 -3.36 9.08
C LEU A 429 -31.42 -4.18 10.24
N GLU A 430 -32.23 -5.09 10.73
CA GLU A 430 -31.87 -6.07 11.76
C GLU A 430 -32.36 -7.44 11.30
N TYR A 431 -31.47 -8.43 11.27
CA TYR A 431 -31.87 -9.81 11.05
C TYR A 431 -32.52 -10.33 12.33
N THR A 432 -33.75 -10.75 12.25
CA THR A 432 -34.51 -11.17 13.42
C THR A 432 -35.39 -12.37 13.11
N VAL A 433 -35.80 -13.07 14.17
CA VAL A 433 -36.76 -14.17 14.11
C VAL A 433 -37.96 -13.79 14.98
N ILE A 434 -39.17 -13.84 14.38
CA ILE A 434 -40.40 -13.46 15.04
C ILE A 434 -41.40 -14.59 14.90
N GLY A 435 -41.90 -15.11 16.01
CA GLY A 435 -42.90 -16.17 16.04
C GLY A 435 -43.26 -16.56 17.48
N ASP A 436 -44.32 -17.37 17.61
CA ASP A 436 -44.79 -17.85 18.93
C ASP A 436 -43.68 -18.65 19.66
N ALA A 437 -42.91 -19.44 18.94
CA ALA A 437 -41.79 -20.22 19.48
C ALA A 437 -40.76 -19.32 20.22
N VAL A 438 -40.48 -18.12 19.71
CA VAL A 438 -39.53 -17.18 20.34
C VAL A 438 -40.10 -16.67 21.68
N ASN A 439 -41.41 -16.32 21.68
CA ASN A 439 -42.07 -15.86 22.89
C ASN A 439 -42.21 -16.98 23.92
N GLU A 440 -42.49 -18.20 23.47
CA GLU A 440 -42.57 -19.39 24.33
C GLU A 440 -41.25 -19.69 25.01
N ALA A 441 -40.13 -19.72 24.24
CA ALA A 441 -38.77 -19.90 24.79
C ALA A 441 -38.46 -18.85 25.87
N ALA A 442 -38.74 -17.58 25.59
CA ALA A 442 -38.51 -16.48 26.54
C ALA A 442 -39.33 -16.64 27.83
N ARG A 443 -40.58 -17.16 27.75
CA ARG A 443 -41.39 -17.42 28.93
C ARG A 443 -40.95 -18.65 29.71
N LEU A 444 -40.55 -19.71 28.99
CA LEU A 444 -39.99 -20.91 29.63
C LEU A 444 -38.72 -20.60 30.43
N THR A 445 -37.91 -19.66 29.98
CA THR A 445 -36.68 -19.23 30.66
C THR A 445 -36.96 -18.74 32.08
N GLU A 446 -38.04 -17.97 32.32
CA GLU A 446 -38.42 -17.52 33.64
C GLU A 446 -38.83 -18.67 34.55
N HIS A 447 -39.50 -19.67 34.04
CA HIS A 447 -39.86 -20.87 34.78
C HIS A 447 -38.64 -21.76 35.06
N ALA A 448 -37.71 -21.86 34.10
CA ALA A 448 -36.49 -22.63 34.20
C ALA A 448 -35.57 -22.15 35.34
N LYS A 449 -35.57 -20.87 35.67
CA LYS A 449 -34.84 -20.31 36.83
C LYS A 449 -35.19 -20.96 38.15
N ARG A 450 -36.35 -21.63 38.27
CA ARG A 450 -36.86 -22.26 39.47
C ARG A 450 -36.67 -23.78 39.48
N VAL A 451 -36.26 -24.38 38.38
CA VAL A 451 -36.05 -25.81 38.22
C VAL A 451 -34.59 -26.16 38.52
N PRO A 452 -34.29 -27.24 39.23
CA PRO A 452 -32.94 -27.65 39.57
C PRO A 452 -32.00 -27.78 38.37
N GLY A 453 -32.52 -28.31 37.24
CA GLY A 453 -31.80 -28.46 35.97
C GLY A 453 -31.52 -27.15 35.22
N ARG A 454 -32.23 -26.06 35.59
CA ARG A 454 -32.11 -24.73 34.96
C ARG A 454 -32.50 -24.68 33.45
N ILE A 455 -33.05 -25.77 32.92
CA ILE A 455 -33.49 -25.86 31.52
C ILE A 455 -34.92 -26.38 31.49
N LEU A 456 -35.76 -25.72 30.68
CA LEU A 456 -37.10 -26.20 30.30
C LEU A 456 -37.26 -26.17 28.78
N ALA A 457 -37.75 -27.27 28.23
CA ALA A 457 -38.13 -27.40 26.82
C ALA A 457 -39.62 -27.63 26.68
N SER A 458 -40.23 -27.11 25.60
CA SER A 458 -41.65 -27.34 25.25
C SER A 458 -41.85 -28.76 24.70
N ASP A 459 -43.10 -29.28 24.77
CA ASP A 459 -43.50 -30.54 24.14
C ASP A 459 -43.09 -30.60 22.65
N ALA A 460 -43.33 -29.52 21.95
CA ALA A 460 -43.01 -29.45 20.51
C ALA A 460 -41.54 -29.70 20.19
N VAL A 461 -40.62 -29.23 21.03
CA VAL A 461 -39.19 -29.49 20.87
C VAL A 461 -38.86 -30.96 21.08
N LEU A 462 -39.48 -31.60 22.10
CA LEU A 462 -39.24 -33.01 22.43
C LEU A 462 -39.84 -33.94 21.37
N ASP A 463 -40.93 -33.55 20.74
CA ASP A 463 -41.55 -34.29 19.65
C ASP A 463 -40.74 -34.19 18.35
N ALA A 464 -40.05 -33.06 18.16
CA ALA A 464 -39.22 -32.80 16.99
C ALA A 464 -37.77 -33.33 17.13
N CYS A 465 -37.29 -33.58 18.36
CA CYS A 465 -35.89 -33.99 18.57
C CYS A 465 -35.66 -35.51 18.30
N GLY A 466 -34.42 -35.84 17.98
CA GLY A 466 -33.99 -37.24 17.80
C GLY A 466 -34.07 -38.07 19.10
N GLY A 467 -34.43 -39.34 18.97
CA GLY A 467 -34.67 -40.23 20.13
C GLY A 467 -33.53 -40.37 21.13
N GLY A 468 -32.26 -40.25 20.66
CA GLY A 468 -31.10 -40.25 21.55
C GLY A 468 -31.00 -39.04 22.45
N GLU A 469 -31.46 -37.85 21.98
CA GLU A 469 -31.49 -36.64 22.82
C GLU A 469 -32.68 -36.65 23.76
N ARG A 470 -33.86 -37.13 23.28
CA ARG A 470 -35.07 -37.22 24.07
C ARG A 470 -34.89 -38.01 25.40
N ALA A 471 -34.01 -39.01 25.42
CA ALA A 471 -33.72 -39.83 26.59
C ALA A 471 -33.14 -39.09 27.80
N HIS A 472 -32.63 -37.90 27.59
CA HIS A 472 -32.09 -37.02 28.64
C HIS A 472 -33.15 -36.15 29.31
N TRP A 473 -34.42 -36.21 28.83
CA TRP A 473 -35.47 -35.29 29.28
C TRP A 473 -36.63 -36.02 29.94
N SER A 474 -37.04 -35.51 31.09
CA SER A 474 -38.19 -36.01 31.84
C SER A 474 -39.32 -35.00 31.84
N TRP A 475 -40.58 -35.53 31.87
CA TRP A 475 -41.75 -34.68 31.98
C TRP A 475 -41.71 -33.89 33.29
N HIS A 476 -41.91 -32.58 33.21
CA HIS A 476 -41.88 -31.71 34.38
C HIS A 476 -43.29 -31.28 34.84
N ALA A 477 -43.99 -30.54 33.99
CA ALA A 477 -45.34 -30.02 34.32
C ALA A 477 -46.04 -29.42 33.11
N THR A 478 -47.35 -29.23 33.21
CA THR A 478 -48.10 -28.36 32.32
C THR A 478 -48.16 -26.94 32.86
N VAL A 479 -47.73 -25.95 32.13
CA VAL A 479 -47.61 -24.56 32.57
C VAL A 479 -48.48 -23.65 31.67
N GLN A 480 -49.22 -22.74 32.30
CA GLN A 480 -49.93 -21.69 31.59
C GLN A 480 -49.00 -20.50 31.40
N LEU A 481 -48.48 -20.30 30.18
CA LEU A 481 -47.58 -19.19 29.87
C LEU A 481 -48.40 -17.90 29.62
N ARG A 482 -47.92 -16.78 30.14
CA ARG A 482 -48.58 -15.49 30.01
C ARG A 482 -48.73 -15.09 28.56
N GLY A 483 -49.95 -14.81 28.10
CA GLY A 483 -50.26 -14.38 26.72
C GLY A 483 -50.52 -15.51 25.73
N ARG A 484 -50.40 -16.79 26.14
CA ARG A 484 -50.84 -17.95 25.34
C ARG A 484 -52.18 -18.47 25.85
N GLN A 485 -53.06 -18.87 24.91
CA GLN A 485 -54.37 -19.45 25.25
C GLN A 485 -54.29 -20.91 25.62
N SER A 486 -53.31 -21.64 25.06
CA SER A 486 -53.08 -23.05 25.34
C SER A 486 -52.00 -23.24 26.41
N ALA A 487 -52.23 -24.23 27.31
CA ALA A 487 -51.20 -24.66 28.26
C ALA A 487 -50.04 -25.37 27.49
N THR A 488 -48.83 -25.16 27.96
CA THR A 488 -47.61 -25.77 27.37
C THR A 488 -47.12 -26.88 28.30
N GLY A 489 -46.95 -28.08 27.75
CA GLY A 489 -46.24 -29.13 28.44
C GLY A 489 -44.74 -28.85 28.47
N THR A 490 -44.09 -29.06 29.59
CA THR A 490 -42.68 -28.76 29.79
C THR A 490 -41.88 -29.98 30.24
N TRP A 491 -40.67 -30.04 29.73
CA TRP A 491 -39.70 -31.09 29.99
C TRP A 491 -38.43 -30.49 30.60
N ALA A 492 -37.87 -31.15 31.59
CA ALA A 492 -36.63 -30.76 32.25
C ALA A 492 -35.52 -31.78 31.98
N ASP A 493 -34.30 -31.30 31.83
CA ASP A 493 -33.10 -32.12 31.87
C ASP A 493 -32.72 -32.34 33.33
N GLU A 494 -32.77 -33.58 33.79
CA GLU A 494 -32.28 -33.96 35.11
C GLU A 494 -30.78 -34.22 35.02
N PRO A 495 -29.95 -33.50 35.80
CA PRO A 495 -28.50 -33.65 35.77
C PRO A 495 -28.01 -34.97 36.34
#